data_fe0415a69ab72146754fe630da1cfc52
#
_entry.id   fe0415a69ab72146754fe630da1cfc52
#
_cell.length_a   1.000
_cell.length_b   1.000
_cell.length_c   1.000
_cell.angle_alpha   90.00
_cell.angle_beta   90.00
_cell.angle_gamma   90.00
#
_symmetry.space_group_name_H-M   'P 1'
#
loop_
_entity.id
_entity.type
_entity.pdbx_description
1 polymer ?
#
loop_
_entity_poly.entity_id
_entity_poly.type
_entity_poly.pdbx_seq_one_letter_code
_entity_poly.pdbx_strand_id
1 'polypeptide(L)'
;ILKARNAAEQTARPAIADDSGIEVDALDGAPGVYSARFAGKGASDADNVAKLLSQLADVPFEQRRARFRCLMVYLRRADDPAPLICEGTWSGYIAVSPSGENGFGYDPVFWVPEEKCTAAALGPSVKNTLSHRAHALQLLVNQMKRIVGDS
;
A
#
# COMPACT_ATOMS: atom_id res chain seq x y z
N ILE A 1 -12.03 -0.39 8.60
CA ILE A 1 -13.37 0.07 9.00
C ILE A 1 -13.33 0.82 10.32
N LEU A 2 -12.70 0.28 11.37
CA LEU A 2 -12.59 0.95 12.67
C LEU A 2 -11.98 2.36 12.56
N LYS A 3 -10.95 2.50 11.78
CA LYS A 3 -10.26 3.76 11.54
C LYS A 3 -11.18 4.82 10.92
N ALA A 4 -11.94 4.42 9.90
CA ALA A 4 -12.91 5.29 9.25
C ALA A 4 -14.08 5.64 10.17
N ARG A 5 -14.57 4.67 10.97
CA ARG A 5 -15.64 4.91 11.94
C ARG A 5 -15.22 5.91 13.01
N ASN A 6 -14.01 5.76 13.55
CA ASN A 6 -13.48 6.70 14.54
C ASN A 6 -13.40 8.13 13.96
N ALA A 7 -12.90 8.27 12.74
CA ALA A 7 -12.82 9.59 12.09
C ALA A 7 -14.21 10.17 11.86
N ALA A 8 -15.19 9.37 11.41
CA ALA A 8 -16.56 9.82 11.19
C ALA A 8 -17.25 10.22 12.51
N GLU A 9 -17.03 9.48 13.59
CA GLU A 9 -17.59 9.81 14.91
C GLU A 9 -17.05 11.11 15.46
N GLN A 10 -15.73 11.35 15.34
CA GLN A 10 -15.09 12.55 15.86
C GLN A 10 -15.46 13.81 15.09
N THR A 11 -15.69 13.71 13.80
CA THR A 11 -15.94 14.86 12.94
C THR A 11 -17.40 15.04 12.58
N ALA A 12 -18.24 14.03 12.79
CA ALA A 12 -19.64 13.95 12.34
C ALA A 12 -19.77 14.18 10.82
N ARG A 13 -18.76 13.77 10.05
CA ARG A 13 -18.67 13.92 8.60
C ARG A 13 -18.32 12.60 7.93
N PRO A 14 -18.54 12.49 6.60
CA PRO A 14 -18.01 11.35 5.86
C PRO A 14 -16.51 11.19 6.08
N ALA A 15 -16.03 9.95 6.11
CA ALA A 15 -14.64 9.66 6.37
C ALA A 15 -14.10 8.61 5.40
N ILE A 16 -12.83 8.78 5.03
CA ILE A 16 -12.07 7.79 4.27
C ILE A 16 -10.88 7.36 5.13
N ALA A 17 -10.67 6.06 5.23
CA ALA A 17 -9.46 5.51 5.82
C ALA A 17 -8.78 4.59 4.83
N ASP A 18 -7.46 4.57 4.84
CA ASP A 18 -6.68 3.64 4.05
C ASP A 18 -5.71 2.85 4.92
N ASP A 19 -5.39 1.66 4.46
CA ASP A 19 -4.38 0.81 5.08
C ASP A 19 -3.57 0.17 3.96
N SER A 20 -2.25 0.20 4.08
CA SER A 20 -1.33 -0.31 3.08
C SER A 20 -0.33 -1.26 3.71
N GLY A 21 0.06 -2.26 2.94
CA GLY A 21 1.11 -3.19 3.33
C GLY A 21 1.77 -3.80 2.12
N ILE A 22 2.94 -4.40 2.35
CA ILE A 22 3.67 -5.13 1.34
C ILE A 22 3.68 -6.61 1.70
N GLU A 23 3.43 -7.46 0.70
CA GLU A 23 3.47 -8.92 0.84
C GLU A 23 4.56 -9.47 -0.06
N VAL A 24 5.39 -10.35 0.48
CA VAL A 24 6.48 -10.98 -0.28
C VAL A 24 6.23 -12.48 -0.31
N ASP A 25 6.13 -13.05 -1.51
CA ASP A 25 5.78 -14.46 -1.69
C ASP A 25 6.78 -15.40 -1.01
N ALA A 26 8.08 -15.10 -1.11
CA ALA A 26 9.13 -15.92 -0.48
C ALA A 26 9.05 -15.91 1.06
N LEU A 27 8.31 -15.00 1.66
CA LEU A 27 8.10 -14.88 3.10
C LEU A 27 6.65 -15.21 3.49
N ASP A 28 5.95 -15.97 2.66
CA ASP A 28 4.56 -16.38 2.87
C ASP A 28 3.61 -15.20 3.11
N GLY A 29 3.88 -14.08 2.44
CA GLY A 29 3.05 -12.87 2.54
C GLY A 29 3.51 -11.85 3.59
N ALA A 30 4.55 -12.16 4.37
CA ALA A 30 5.12 -11.17 5.29
C ALA A 30 5.83 -10.05 4.50
N PRO A 31 5.96 -8.84 5.01
CA PRO A 31 5.46 -8.31 6.31
C PRO A 31 3.94 -8.15 6.43
N GLY A 32 3.19 -8.02 5.32
CA GLY A 32 1.73 -7.92 5.36
C GLY A 32 1.22 -6.80 6.27
N VAL A 33 0.35 -7.16 7.22
CA VAL A 33 -0.23 -6.19 8.16
C VAL A 33 0.80 -5.58 9.11
N TYR A 34 1.98 -6.17 9.22
CA TYR A 34 3.06 -5.67 10.09
C TYR A 34 4.06 -4.79 9.35
N SER A 35 3.77 -4.39 8.10
CA SER A 35 4.72 -3.67 7.24
C SER A 35 5.32 -2.42 7.90
N ALA A 36 4.51 -1.62 8.60
CA ALA A 36 4.99 -0.41 9.23
C ALA A 36 5.93 -0.65 10.43
N ARG A 37 5.85 -1.84 11.05
CA ARG A 37 6.62 -2.20 12.25
C ARG A 37 7.32 -3.54 12.11
N PHE A 38 7.73 -3.88 10.91
CA PHE A 38 8.33 -5.18 10.60
C PHE A 38 9.60 -5.43 11.43
N ALA A 39 10.45 -4.41 11.58
CA ALA A 39 11.66 -4.49 12.39
C ALA A 39 11.43 -4.21 13.88
N GLY A 40 10.19 -4.00 14.29
CA GLY A 40 9.81 -3.77 15.68
C GLY A 40 8.98 -2.50 15.85
N LYS A 41 8.42 -2.32 17.04
CA LYS A 41 7.65 -1.13 17.38
C LYS A 41 8.55 0.11 17.32
N GLY A 42 8.12 1.14 16.60
CA GLY A 42 8.89 2.37 16.43
C GLY A 42 10.02 2.28 15.41
N ALA A 43 10.11 1.18 14.64
CA ALA A 43 11.14 1.03 13.63
C ALA A 43 11.01 2.10 12.53
N SER A 44 12.14 2.57 12.03
CA SER A 44 12.20 3.46 10.87
C SER A 44 11.97 2.69 9.57
N ASP A 45 11.68 3.41 8.49
CA ASP A 45 11.61 2.81 7.15
C ASP A 45 12.91 2.08 6.81
N ALA A 46 14.06 2.67 7.12
CA ALA A 46 15.36 2.06 6.87
C ALA A 46 15.53 0.74 7.65
N ASP A 47 15.06 0.68 8.90
CA ASP A 47 15.10 -0.54 9.71
C ASP A 47 14.24 -1.65 9.08
N ASN A 48 13.07 -1.31 8.63
CA ASN A 48 12.15 -2.26 8.00
C ASN A 48 12.72 -2.79 6.69
N VAL A 49 13.31 -1.92 5.88
CA VAL A 49 13.97 -2.30 4.63
C VAL A 49 15.15 -3.22 4.90
N ALA A 50 16.00 -2.88 5.89
CA ALA A 50 17.16 -3.70 6.26
C ALA A 50 16.75 -5.10 6.69
N LYS A 51 15.70 -5.21 7.52
CA LYS A 51 15.19 -6.53 7.94
C LYS A 51 14.67 -7.33 6.75
N LEU A 52 13.92 -6.71 5.85
CA LEU A 52 13.39 -7.38 4.67
C LEU A 52 14.52 -7.93 3.79
N LEU A 53 15.51 -7.10 3.49
CA LEU A 53 16.67 -7.53 2.69
C LEU A 53 17.46 -8.66 3.36
N SER A 54 17.61 -8.59 4.68
CA SER A 54 18.27 -9.64 5.47
C SER A 54 17.55 -10.98 5.34
N GLN A 55 16.23 -10.99 5.42
CA GLN A 55 15.43 -12.21 5.29
C GLN A 55 15.42 -12.78 3.87
N LEU A 56 15.71 -11.95 2.87
CA LEU A 56 15.76 -12.36 1.47
C LEU A 56 17.19 -12.59 0.95
N ALA A 57 18.19 -12.56 1.82
CA ALA A 57 19.60 -12.62 1.42
C ALA A 57 19.94 -13.81 0.53
N ASP A 58 19.31 -14.96 0.80
CA ASP A 58 19.56 -16.20 0.04
C ASP A 58 18.50 -16.46 -1.05
N VAL A 59 17.60 -15.52 -1.29
CA VAL A 59 16.52 -15.65 -2.28
C VAL A 59 16.95 -14.96 -3.58
N PRO A 60 17.00 -15.67 -4.72
CA PRO A 60 17.31 -15.05 -6.01
C PRO A 60 16.28 -13.97 -6.38
N PHE A 61 16.69 -12.97 -7.14
CA PHE A 61 15.82 -11.85 -7.54
C PHE A 61 14.51 -12.34 -8.17
N GLU A 62 14.57 -13.34 -9.03
CA GLU A 62 13.40 -13.87 -9.76
C GLU A 62 12.36 -14.50 -8.83
N GLN A 63 12.75 -14.85 -7.61
CA GLN A 63 11.87 -15.44 -6.60
C GLN A 63 11.42 -14.45 -5.55
N ARG A 64 11.76 -13.16 -5.72
CA ARG A 64 11.41 -12.09 -4.78
C ARG A 64 10.12 -11.36 -5.17
N ARG A 65 9.16 -12.09 -5.72
CA ARG A 65 7.87 -11.49 -6.07
C ARG A 65 7.19 -10.88 -4.87
N ALA A 66 6.67 -9.67 -5.07
CA ALA A 66 6.03 -8.92 -4.00
C ALA A 66 4.89 -8.08 -4.57
N ARG A 67 4.02 -7.62 -3.68
CA ARG A 67 2.95 -6.69 -4.03
C ARG A 67 2.68 -5.74 -2.88
N PHE A 68 2.46 -4.49 -3.22
CA PHE A 68 1.78 -3.58 -2.31
C PHE A 68 0.28 -3.79 -2.42
N ARG A 69 -0.42 -3.72 -1.29
CA ARG A 69 -1.88 -3.72 -1.24
C ARG A 69 -2.35 -2.51 -0.47
N CYS A 70 -3.40 -1.87 -0.97
CA CYS A 70 -4.05 -0.77 -0.28
C CYS A 70 -5.54 -1.07 -0.15
N LEU A 71 -6.05 -1.01 1.07
CA LEU A 71 -7.48 -1.12 1.35
C LEU A 71 -7.99 0.26 1.71
N MET A 72 -8.99 0.75 0.97
CA MET A 72 -9.67 2.02 1.25
C MET A 72 -11.09 1.76 1.69
N VAL A 73 -11.50 2.42 2.77
CA VAL A 73 -12.85 2.34 3.32
C VAL A 73 -13.44 3.74 3.37
N TYR A 74 -14.61 3.90 2.76
CA TYR A 74 -15.38 5.14 2.81
C TYR A 74 -16.66 4.93 3.60
N LEU A 75 -16.89 5.77 4.58
CA LEU A 75 -18.12 5.82 5.37
C LEU A 75 -18.80 7.17 5.14
N ARG A 76 -20.10 7.15 4.83
CA ARG A 76 -20.92 8.37 4.73
C ARG A 76 -21.18 8.94 6.12
N ARG A 77 -21.24 8.08 7.13
CA ARG A 77 -21.40 8.42 8.54
C ARG A 77 -20.83 7.26 9.39
N ALA A 78 -20.64 7.50 10.68
CA ALA A 78 -20.04 6.52 11.60
C ALA A 78 -20.80 5.19 11.65
N ASP A 79 -22.13 5.23 11.56
CA ASP A 79 -23.02 4.06 11.60
C ASP A 79 -23.44 3.58 10.21
N ASP A 80 -22.69 3.92 9.15
CA ASP A 80 -23.02 3.52 7.79
C ASP A 80 -23.13 2.00 7.68
N PRO A 81 -24.31 1.45 7.34
CA PRO A 81 -24.49 0.01 7.22
C PRO A 81 -23.90 -0.56 5.92
N ALA A 82 -23.52 0.28 4.97
CA ALA A 82 -23.03 -0.12 3.66
C ALA A 82 -21.76 0.67 3.28
N PRO A 83 -20.65 0.50 4.04
CA PRO A 83 -19.41 1.18 3.72
C PRO A 83 -18.89 0.74 2.34
N LEU A 84 -18.27 1.66 1.61
CA LEU A 84 -17.58 1.33 0.37
C LEU A 84 -16.16 0.87 0.72
N ILE A 85 -15.80 -0.32 0.25
CA ILE A 85 -14.48 -0.92 0.49
C ILE A 85 -13.85 -1.22 -0.87
N CYS A 86 -12.66 -0.66 -1.11
CA CYS A 86 -11.92 -0.87 -2.35
C CYS A 86 -10.50 -1.31 -2.04
N GLU A 87 -9.97 -2.20 -2.87
CA GLU A 87 -8.62 -2.71 -2.75
C GLU A 87 -7.85 -2.44 -4.04
N GLY A 88 -6.64 -1.90 -3.91
CA GLY A 88 -5.71 -1.75 -5.01
C GLY A 88 -4.46 -2.56 -4.77
N THR A 89 -3.86 -3.06 -5.84
CA THR A 89 -2.66 -3.89 -5.79
C THR A 89 -1.64 -3.38 -6.79
N TRP A 90 -0.36 -3.40 -6.40
CA TRP A 90 0.75 -3.04 -7.26
C TRP A 90 1.80 -4.14 -7.16
N SER A 91 1.96 -4.90 -8.24
CA SER A 91 2.85 -6.07 -8.27
C SER A 91 4.24 -5.71 -8.78
N GLY A 92 5.25 -6.34 -8.21
CA GLY A 92 6.64 -6.15 -8.59
C GLY A 92 7.54 -7.17 -7.91
N TYR A 93 8.75 -6.75 -7.62
CA TYR A 93 9.78 -7.60 -7.00
C TYR A 93 10.52 -6.81 -5.93
N ILE A 94 11.18 -7.53 -5.01
CA ILE A 94 12.08 -6.88 -4.06
C ILE A 94 13.48 -6.84 -4.69
N ALA A 95 14.05 -5.64 -4.79
CA ALA A 95 15.39 -5.43 -5.31
C ALA A 95 16.46 -6.03 -4.38
N VAL A 96 17.66 -6.27 -4.92
CA VAL A 96 18.77 -6.80 -4.13
C VAL A 96 19.34 -5.72 -3.20
N SER A 97 19.30 -4.47 -3.63
CA SER A 97 19.79 -3.34 -2.84
C SER A 97 18.88 -2.12 -3.03
N PRO A 98 18.83 -1.19 -2.06
CA PRO A 98 18.02 0.02 -2.19
C PRO A 98 18.52 0.93 -3.30
N SER A 99 17.60 1.64 -3.96
CA SER A 99 17.93 2.72 -4.89
C SER A 99 16.80 3.73 -4.95
N GLY A 100 17.14 4.99 -5.27
CA GLY A 100 16.18 6.07 -5.33
C GLY A 100 15.96 6.78 -4.01
N GLU A 101 15.46 8.00 -4.07
CA GLU A 101 15.30 8.86 -2.89
C GLU A 101 13.87 9.36 -2.70
N ASN A 102 12.97 9.05 -3.65
CA ASN A 102 11.59 9.48 -3.59
C ASN A 102 10.75 8.49 -2.78
N GLY A 103 9.59 8.95 -2.32
CA GLY A 103 8.64 8.09 -1.64
C GLY A 103 9.01 7.79 -0.19
N PHE A 104 8.51 6.68 0.33
CA PHE A 104 8.64 6.30 1.74
C PHE A 104 8.50 4.77 1.87
N GLY A 105 8.66 4.27 3.10
CA GLY A 105 8.47 2.85 3.39
C GLY A 105 9.43 1.96 2.62
N TYR A 106 8.89 1.00 1.88
CA TYR A 106 9.66 0.02 1.11
C TYR A 106 9.96 0.45 -0.32
N ASP A 107 9.60 1.67 -0.71
CA ASP A 107 9.80 2.17 -2.07
C ASP A 107 11.25 2.00 -2.59
N PRO A 108 12.30 2.21 -1.78
CA PRO A 108 13.67 2.02 -2.26
C PRO A 108 14.02 0.59 -2.70
N VAL A 109 13.27 -0.41 -2.28
CA VAL A 109 13.53 -1.81 -2.63
C VAL A 109 12.39 -2.45 -3.42
N PHE A 110 11.33 -1.72 -3.72
CA PHE A 110 10.24 -2.23 -4.55
C PHE A 110 10.54 -1.99 -6.03
N TRP A 111 10.93 -3.06 -6.72
CA TRP A 111 11.28 -3.02 -8.14
C TRP A 111 10.02 -3.05 -9.00
N VAL A 112 9.91 -2.09 -9.92
CA VAL A 112 8.78 -1.94 -10.86
C VAL A 112 9.24 -2.43 -12.24
N PRO A 113 8.82 -3.64 -12.68
CA PRO A 113 9.31 -4.22 -13.92
C PRO A 113 9.05 -3.37 -15.16
N GLU A 114 7.88 -2.74 -15.23
CA GLU A 114 7.48 -1.91 -16.37
C GLU A 114 8.39 -0.69 -16.55
N GLU A 115 8.87 -0.13 -15.44
CA GLU A 115 9.70 1.08 -15.43
C GLU A 115 11.18 0.76 -15.26
N LYS A 116 11.55 -0.51 -15.01
CA LYS A 116 12.93 -0.98 -14.83
C LYS A 116 13.70 -0.19 -13.77
N CYS A 117 13.03 0.15 -12.68
CA CYS A 117 13.63 0.84 -11.54
C CYS A 117 12.80 0.59 -10.28
N THR A 118 13.29 1.04 -9.13
CA THR A 118 12.52 0.96 -7.89
C THR A 118 11.46 2.06 -7.82
N ALA A 119 10.46 1.86 -6.96
CA ALA A 119 9.41 2.86 -6.74
C ALA A 119 9.99 4.19 -6.25
N ALA A 120 11.07 4.16 -5.47
CA ALA A 120 11.74 5.37 -4.99
C ALA A 120 12.48 6.14 -6.10
N ALA A 121 12.73 5.50 -7.24
CA ALA A 121 13.34 6.15 -8.41
C ALA A 121 12.30 6.72 -9.38
N LEU A 122 11.01 6.46 -9.16
CA LEU A 122 9.94 6.99 -10.00
C LEU A 122 9.62 8.44 -9.67
N GLY A 123 9.24 9.21 -10.70
CA GLY A 123 8.65 10.53 -10.47
C GLY A 123 7.25 10.41 -9.87
N PRO A 124 6.79 11.44 -9.12
CA PRO A 124 5.47 11.37 -8.46
C PRO A 124 4.30 11.13 -9.42
N SER A 125 4.33 11.69 -10.62
CA SER A 125 3.25 11.53 -11.59
C SER A 125 3.12 10.08 -12.07
N VAL A 126 4.24 9.39 -12.30
CA VAL A 126 4.24 7.98 -12.72
C VAL A 126 3.77 7.11 -11.57
N LYS A 127 4.28 7.33 -10.37
CA LYS A 127 3.87 6.58 -9.18
C LYS A 127 2.38 6.74 -8.90
N ASN A 128 1.83 7.94 -9.09
CA ASN A 128 0.42 8.22 -8.86
C ASN A 128 -0.52 7.47 -9.81
N THR A 129 -0.03 7.00 -10.96
CA THR A 129 -0.83 6.17 -11.87
C THR A 129 -0.67 4.68 -11.62
N LEU A 130 0.48 4.23 -11.14
CA LEU A 130 0.81 2.81 -11.01
C LEU A 130 0.57 2.24 -9.62
N SER A 131 0.59 3.08 -8.57
CA SER A 131 0.61 2.59 -7.19
C SER A 131 -0.67 1.86 -6.80
N HIS A 132 -0.55 1.00 -5.79
CA HIS A 132 -1.67 0.30 -5.16
C HIS A 132 -2.72 1.27 -4.61
N ARG A 133 -2.28 2.41 -4.07
CA ARG A 133 -3.14 3.46 -3.54
C ARG A 133 -3.92 4.15 -4.66
N ALA A 134 -3.26 4.41 -5.79
CA ALA A 134 -3.92 4.97 -6.96
C ALA A 134 -5.00 4.04 -7.51
N HIS A 135 -4.73 2.73 -7.57
CA HIS A 135 -5.69 1.73 -8.02
C HIS A 135 -6.90 1.67 -7.09
N ALA A 136 -6.68 1.64 -5.77
CA ALA A 136 -7.77 1.62 -4.79
C ALA A 136 -8.62 2.89 -4.86
N LEU A 137 -7.97 4.06 -4.98
CA LEU A 137 -8.65 5.34 -5.08
C LEU A 137 -9.51 5.42 -6.36
N GLN A 138 -9.01 4.93 -7.48
CA GLN A 138 -9.75 4.92 -8.74
C GLN A 138 -11.02 4.06 -8.63
N LEU A 139 -10.92 2.89 -8.00
CA LEU A 139 -12.07 2.02 -7.76
C LEU A 139 -13.09 2.68 -6.85
N LEU A 140 -12.63 3.34 -5.79
CA LEU A 140 -13.51 4.06 -4.87
C LEU A 140 -14.26 5.19 -5.56
N VAL A 141 -13.56 6.00 -6.35
CA VAL A 141 -14.16 7.10 -7.12
C VAL A 141 -15.21 6.57 -8.10
N ASN A 142 -14.92 5.46 -8.79
CA ASN A 142 -15.86 4.86 -9.73
C ASN A 142 -17.13 4.36 -9.02
N GLN A 143 -17.01 3.76 -7.85
CA GLN A 143 -18.15 3.30 -7.06
C GLN A 143 -18.98 4.47 -6.55
N MET A 144 -18.34 5.55 -6.09
CA MET A 144 -19.03 6.76 -5.65
C MET A 144 -19.82 7.41 -6.79
N LYS A 145 -19.26 7.45 -7.99
CA LYS A 145 -19.95 7.96 -9.19
C LYS A 145 -21.20 7.16 -9.51
N ARG A 146 -21.17 5.83 -9.37
CA ARG A 146 -22.34 4.97 -9.58
C ARG A 146 -23.45 5.30 -8.60
N ILE A 147 -23.13 5.49 -7.34
CA ILE A 147 -24.12 5.83 -6.31
C ILE A 147 -24.77 7.17 -6.60
N VAL A 148 -24.00 8.18 -6.98
CA VAL A 148 -24.52 9.51 -7.32
C VAL A 148 -25.33 9.45 -8.64
N GLY A 149 -24.89 8.65 -9.60
CA GLY A 149 -25.57 8.50 -10.88
C GLY A 149 -26.91 7.78 -10.79
N ASP A 150 -27.09 6.91 -9.78
CA ASP A 150 -28.32 6.14 -9.54
C ASP A 150 -29.35 6.91 -8.70
N SER A 151 -29.00 8.09 -8.22
CA SER A 151 -29.90 8.95 -7.45
C SER A 151 -30.46 10.07 -8.31
#